data_b2e21dfbfd7e2fe8bc02db25b715ec4b
#
_entry.id   b2e21dfbfd7e2fe8bc02db25b715ec4b
#
_cell.length_a   1.000
_cell.length_b   1.000
_cell.length_c   1.000
_cell.angle_alpha   90.00
_cell.angle_beta   90.00
_cell.angle_gamma   90.00
#
_symmetry.space_group_name_H-M   'P 1'
#
loop_
_entity.id
_entity.type
_entity.pdbx_description
1 polymer ?
#
loop_
_entity_poly.entity_id
_entity_poly.type
_entity_poly.pdbx_seq_one_letter_code
_entity_poly.pdbx_strand_id
1 'polypeptide(L)'
;MKNKFVLLDRDGVINVEKSYLYKIEDFEYEKNVVEGLLKLRDLGYKFAIITNQAGIARDYYTEEDYLKLQNFIEKDLLKKGIKIEKSYFCPHHPNATGKYGIECNCRKPNTGNFELAINEFDIDTKNSFMVGDKVTDLIPAEKLGITPVLVKTGYGLKSMAKLEKFELNLIIADDILDFEKTLENKK
;
A
#
# COMPACT_ATOMS: atom_id res chain seq x y z
N MET A 1 18.59 0.55 16.34
CA MET A 1 17.41 1.46 16.26
C MET A 1 16.43 0.84 15.27
N LYS A 2 15.14 0.81 15.60
CA LYS A 2 14.10 0.35 14.68
C LYS A 2 13.94 1.29 13.49
N ASN A 3 13.47 0.75 12.37
CA ASN A 3 13.33 1.49 11.12
C ASN A 3 11.95 2.13 11.00
N LYS A 4 11.87 3.38 10.56
CA LYS A 4 10.61 4.05 10.23
C LYS A 4 10.21 3.71 8.79
N PHE A 5 8.98 3.29 8.61
CA PHE A 5 8.44 2.93 7.30
C PHE A 5 7.17 3.69 6.96
N VAL A 6 6.99 3.94 5.66
CA VAL A 6 5.68 4.15 5.07
C VAL A 6 5.37 2.91 4.25
N LEU A 7 4.43 2.11 4.75
CA LEU A 7 3.86 0.98 4.02
C LEU A 7 2.81 1.53 3.05
N LEU A 8 2.78 1.02 1.83
CA LEU A 8 1.98 1.56 0.74
C LEU A 8 1.08 0.47 0.14
N ASP A 9 -0.21 0.72 -0.03
CA ASP A 9 -0.93 -0.03 -1.05
C ASP A 9 -0.41 0.37 -2.44
N ARG A 10 -0.67 -0.44 -3.45
CA ARG A 10 -0.22 -0.17 -4.81
C ARG A 10 -1.29 0.58 -5.61
N ASP A 11 -2.42 -0.09 -5.84
CA ASP A 11 -3.49 0.40 -6.72
C ASP A 11 -4.33 1.47 -6.00
N GLY A 12 -4.40 2.67 -6.56
CA GLY A 12 -5.06 3.83 -5.95
C GLY A 12 -4.17 4.64 -4.98
N VAL A 13 -2.91 4.23 -4.78
CA VAL A 13 -1.92 4.91 -3.94
C VAL A 13 -0.65 5.25 -4.72
N ILE A 14 0.02 4.24 -5.31
CA ILE A 14 1.19 4.43 -6.15
C ILE A 14 0.76 4.67 -7.59
N ASN A 15 -0.13 3.84 -8.10
CA ASN A 15 -0.68 3.98 -9.45
C ASN A 15 -2.19 4.21 -9.43
N VAL A 16 -2.68 4.84 -10.48
CA VAL A 16 -4.10 5.05 -10.73
C VAL A 16 -4.83 3.70 -10.70
N GLU A 17 -5.94 3.63 -9.96
CA GLU A 17 -6.77 2.43 -9.88
C GLU A 17 -7.50 2.20 -11.22
N LYS A 18 -7.12 1.13 -11.92
CA LYS A 18 -7.67 0.75 -13.25
C LYS A 18 -8.36 -0.61 -13.24
N SER A 19 -8.76 -1.11 -12.08
CA SER A 19 -9.35 -2.44 -11.91
C SER A 19 -8.52 -3.56 -12.53
N TYR A 20 -7.71 -4.22 -11.71
CA TYR A 20 -6.85 -5.33 -12.14
C TYR A 20 -5.71 -4.95 -13.10
N LEU A 21 -5.01 -3.84 -12.81
CA LEU A 21 -3.84 -3.42 -13.58
C LEU A 21 -2.71 -4.47 -13.51
N TYR A 22 -2.26 -4.95 -14.69
CA TYR A 22 -1.13 -5.87 -14.81
C TYR A 22 -0.20 -5.58 -16.00
N LYS A 23 -0.61 -4.73 -16.93
CA LYS A 23 0.18 -4.36 -18.11
C LYS A 23 0.98 -3.10 -17.85
N ILE A 24 2.24 -3.09 -18.31
CA ILE A 24 3.15 -1.94 -18.15
C ILE A 24 2.64 -0.74 -18.97
N GLU A 25 2.11 -0.98 -20.15
CA GLU A 25 1.59 0.07 -21.02
C GLU A 25 0.37 0.82 -20.47
N ASP A 26 -0.35 0.19 -19.53
CA ASP A 26 -1.51 0.78 -18.84
C ASP A 26 -1.14 1.47 -17.54
N PHE A 27 0.15 1.39 -17.13
CA PHE A 27 0.61 1.95 -15.87
C PHE A 27 0.63 3.49 -15.91
N GLU A 28 0.12 4.09 -14.88
CA GLU A 28 0.11 5.54 -14.67
C GLU A 28 0.29 5.83 -13.17
N TYR A 29 1.21 6.69 -12.81
CA TYR A 29 1.36 7.12 -11.42
C TYR A 29 0.14 7.91 -10.94
N GLU A 30 -0.24 7.74 -9.68
CA GLU A 30 -1.13 8.69 -9.01
C GLU A 30 -0.48 10.07 -8.94
N LYS A 31 -1.33 11.08 -8.89
CA LYS A 31 -0.89 12.47 -8.79
C LYS A 31 0.01 12.66 -7.56
N ASN A 32 1.09 13.42 -7.72
CA ASN A 32 2.02 13.82 -6.68
C ASN A 32 2.75 12.65 -5.94
N VAL A 33 2.57 11.39 -6.34
CA VAL A 33 3.17 10.26 -5.62
C VAL A 33 4.69 10.30 -5.59
N VAL A 34 5.33 10.61 -6.71
CA VAL A 34 6.80 10.65 -6.80
C VAL A 34 7.36 11.76 -5.91
N GLU A 35 6.78 12.96 -5.96
CA GLU A 35 7.21 14.09 -5.12
C GLU A 35 7.01 13.78 -3.63
N GLY A 36 5.83 13.28 -3.25
CA GLY A 36 5.53 12.93 -1.85
C GLY A 36 6.46 11.85 -1.30
N LEU A 37 6.75 10.79 -2.09
CA LEU A 37 7.69 9.75 -1.67
C LEU A 37 9.13 10.27 -1.54
N LEU A 38 9.58 11.17 -2.41
CA LEU A 38 10.91 11.81 -2.29
C LEU A 38 11.02 12.58 -0.98
N LYS A 39 10.03 13.39 -0.65
CA LYS A 39 10.01 14.15 0.61
C LYS A 39 9.93 13.25 1.84
N LEU A 40 9.11 12.21 1.81
CA LEU A 40 9.05 11.21 2.90
C LEU A 40 10.38 10.49 3.08
N ARG A 41 11.09 10.14 1.99
CA ARG A 41 12.46 9.61 2.04
C ARG A 41 13.39 10.59 2.75
N ASP A 42 13.32 11.87 2.41
CA ASP A 42 14.19 12.92 2.98
C ASP A 42 13.88 13.14 4.49
N LEU A 43 12.67 12.79 4.95
CA LEU A 43 12.30 12.68 6.36
C LEU A 43 12.82 11.39 7.02
N GLY A 44 13.50 10.51 6.27
CA GLY A 44 14.12 9.29 6.76
C GLY A 44 13.20 8.07 6.80
N TYR A 45 12.08 8.08 6.06
CA TYR A 45 11.23 6.90 5.90
C TYR A 45 11.76 5.96 4.81
N LYS A 46 11.64 4.66 5.07
CA LYS A 46 11.78 3.59 4.07
C LYS A 46 10.41 3.17 3.56
N PHE A 47 10.36 2.47 2.43
CA PHE A 47 9.10 2.09 1.79
C PHE A 47 9.03 0.60 1.56
N ALA A 48 7.85 0.02 1.81
CA ALA A 48 7.47 -1.32 1.37
C ALA A 48 6.03 -1.29 0.84
N ILE A 49 5.73 -2.17 -0.10
CA ILE A 49 4.38 -2.29 -0.69
C ILE A 49 3.66 -3.48 -0.06
N ILE A 50 2.39 -3.30 0.31
CA ILE A 50 1.51 -4.36 0.78
C ILE A 50 0.21 -4.31 -0.01
N THR A 51 0.02 -5.21 -0.97
CA THR A 51 -1.08 -5.14 -1.94
C THR A 51 -1.89 -6.43 -2.07
N ASN A 52 -3.20 -6.29 -2.27
CA ASN A 52 -4.09 -7.40 -2.62
C ASN A 52 -4.20 -7.51 -4.15
N GLN A 53 -3.82 -8.65 -4.71
CA GLN A 53 -3.81 -8.91 -6.15
C GLN A 53 -4.80 -10.03 -6.52
N ALA A 54 -6.07 -9.80 -6.22
CA ALA A 54 -7.14 -10.78 -6.45
C ALA A 54 -7.39 -11.13 -7.93
N GLY A 55 -6.85 -10.35 -8.86
CA GLY A 55 -6.92 -10.66 -10.29
C GLY A 55 -6.25 -11.99 -10.62
N ILE A 56 -5.21 -12.39 -9.84
CA ILE A 56 -4.55 -13.69 -9.99
C ILE A 56 -5.52 -14.82 -9.63
N ALA A 57 -6.22 -14.73 -8.49
CA ALA A 57 -7.21 -15.71 -8.10
C ALA A 57 -8.42 -15.80 -9.06
N ARG A 58 -8.66 -14.74 -9.82
CA ARG A 58 -9.77 -14.62 -10.79
C ARG A 58 -9.36 -14.97 -12.22
N ASP A 59 -8.12 -15.44 -12.43
CA ASP A 59 -7.56 -15.79 -13.74
C ASP A 59 -7.57 -14.62 -14.76
N TYR A 60 -7.54 -13.35 -14.28
CA TYR A 60 -7.44 -12.18 -15.13
C TYR A 60 -6.01 -11.93 -15.61
N TYR A 61 -5.02 -12.31 -14.82
CA TYR A 61 -3.59 -12.29 -15.10
C TYR A 61 -2.86 -13.25 -14.16
N THR A 62 -1.63 -13.61 -14.52
CA THR A 62 -0.81 -14.56 -13.78
C THR A 62 0.04 -13.87 -12.69
N GLU A 63 0.63 -14.64 -11.77
CA GLU A 63 1.67 -14.10 -10.87
C GLU A 63 2.85 -13.53 -11.66
N GLU A 64 3.22 -14.14 -12.78
CA GLU A 64 4.31 -13.66 -13.63
C GLU A 64 3.99 -12.28 -14.22
N ASP A 65 2.76 -12.05 -14.67
CA ASP A 65 2.32 -10.74 -15.18
C ASP A 65 2.36 -9.68 -14.08
N TYR A 66 1.89 -10.02 -12.87
CA TYR A 66 2.00 -9.16 -11.70
C TYR A 66 3.47 -8.81 -11.42
N LEU A 67 4.36 -9.81 -11.37
CA LEU A 67 5.78 -9.61 -11.07
C LEU A 67 6.49 -8.76 -12.14
N LYS A 68 6.12 -8.90 -13.43
CA LYS A 68 6.64 -8.05 -14.51
C LYS A 68 6.31 -6.58 -14.27
N LEU A 69 5.04 -6.27 -13.98
CA LEU A 69 4.62 -4.90 -13.69
C LEU A 69 5.26 -4.39 -12.38
N GLN A 70 5.27 -5.21 -11.33
CA GLN A 70 5.84 -4.80 -10.04
C GLN A 70 7.34 -4.49 -10.16
N ASN A 71 8.11 -5.32 -10.85
CA ASN A 71 9.53 -5.05 -11.15
C ASN A 71 9.74 -3.77 -11.97
N PHE A 72 8.85 -3.48 -12.91
CA PHE A 72 8.89 -2.23 -13.67
C PHE A 72 8.70 -1.02 -12.74
N ILE A 73 7.67 -1.04 -11.88
CA ILE A 73 7.38 0.04 -10.93
C ILE A 73 8.56 0.28 -9.98
N GLU A 74 9.10 -0.77 -9.37
CA GLU A 74 10.22 -0.67 -8.44
C GLU A 74 11.49 -0.11 -9.10
N LYS A 75 11.80 -0.57 -10.32
CA LYS A 75 12.94 -0.06 -11.09
C LYS A 75 12.75 1.41 -11.52
N ASP A 76 11.55 1.79 -11.89
CA ASP A 76 11.27 3.16 -12.30
C ASP A 76 11.30 4.14 -11.10
N LEU A 77 10.74 3.73 -9.95
CA LEU A 77 10.85 4.46 -8.69
C LEU A 77 12.32 4.59 -8.24
N LEU A 78 13.12 3.52 -8.37
CA LEU A 78 14.54 3.54 -8.03
C LEU A 78 15.31 4.54 -8.89
N LYS A 79 15.04 4.62 -10.20
CA LYS A 79 15.62 5.63 -11.11
C LYS A 79 15.28 7.06 -10.69
N LYS A 80 14.13 7.25 -10.05
CA LYS A 80 13.68 8.54 -9.49
C LYS A 80 14.23 8.80 -8.07
N GLY A 81 15.08 7.91 -7.55
CA GLY A 81 15.67 8.02 -6.21
C GLY A 81 14.82 7.48 -5.07
N ILE A 82 13.78 6.71 -5.36
CA ILE A 82 12.88 6.11 -4.38
C ILE A 82 13.13 4.60 -4.38
N LYS A 83 13.64 4.07 -3.27
CA LYS A 83 13.84 2.63 -3.10
C LYS A 83 12.64 2.00 -2.39
N ILE A 84 12.00 1.03 -3.03
CA ILE A 84 11.09 0.11 -2.37
C ILE A 84 11.92 -1.04 -1.82
N GLU A 85 11.90 -1.25 -0.51
CA GLU A 85 12.70 -2.31 0.13
C GLU A 85 12.17 -3.69 -0.23
N LYS A 86 10.84 -3.85 -0.28
CA LYS A 86 10.16 -5.09 -0.71
C LYS A 86 8.69 -4.85 -1.01
N SER A 87 8.13 -5.71 -1.86
CA SER A 87 6.70 -5.78 -2.13
C SER A 87 6.13 -7.11 -1.65
N TYR A 88 5.11 -7.03 -0.82
CA TYR A 88 4.32 -8.16 -0.33
C TYR A 88 2.97 -8.14 -1.02
N PHE A 89 2.60 -9.22 -1.67
CA PHE A 89 1.30 -9.31 -2.33
C PHE A 89 0.51 -10.52 -1.86
N CYS A 90 -0.80 -10.43 -1.98
CA CYS A 90 -1.70 -11.55 -1.76
C CYS A 90 -2.39 -11.90 -3.08
N PRO A 91 -2.15 -13.08 -3.65
CA PRO A 91 -2.82 -13.54 -4.87
C PRO A 91 -4.22 -14.14 -4.61
N HIS A 92 -4.57 -14.40 -3.33
CA HIS A 92 -5.74 -15.18 -2.95
C HIS A 92 -7.04 -14.35 -2.93
N HIS A 93 -8.15 -15.04 -3.18
CA HIS A 93 -9.50 -14.49 -2.94
C HIS A 93 -10.47 -15.63 -2.56
N PRO A 94 -11.16 -15.60 -1.40
CA PRO A 94 -11.96 -16.73 -0.91
C PRO A 94 -13.11 -17.14 -1.83
N ASN A 95 -13.63 -16.18 -2.63
CA ASN A 95 -14.72 -16.45 -3.58
C ASN A 95 -14.23 -16.83 -4.99
N ALA A 96 -12.94 -17.07 -5.19
CA ALA A 96 -12.38 -17.57 -6.44
C ALA A 96 -12.32 -19.09 -6.44
N THR A 97 -12.05 -19.70 -7.59
CA THR A 97 -11.86 -21.14 -7.75
C THR A 97 -10.38 -21.47 -7.94
N GLY A 98 -10.01 -22.75 -7.83
CA GLY A 98 -8.65 -23.21 -8.12
C GLY A 98 -7.64 -22.90 -6.99
N LYS A 99 -6.37 -22.88 -7.36
CA LYS A 99 -5.21 -22.79 -6.45
C LYS A 99 -5.25 -21.60 -5.48
N TYR A 100 -5.75 -20.47 -5.93
CA TYR A 100 -5.80 -19.22 -5.17
C TYR A 100 -7.17 -18.93 -4.56
N GLY A 101 -8.17 -19.81 -4.73
CA GLY A 101 -9.49 -19.71 -4.17
C GLY A 101 -9.54 -20.14 -2.71
N ILE A 102 -8.76 -19.52 -1.86
CA ILE A 102 -8.61 -19.88 -0.44
C ILE A 102 -8.68 -18.66 0.48
N GLU A 103 -9.09 -18.88 1.72
CA GLU A 103 -8.83 -17.94 2.80
C GLU A 103 -7.36 -18.00 3.20
N CYS A 104 -6.78 -16.85 3.54
CA CYS A 104 -5.37 -16.75 3.90
C CYS A 104 -5.13 -15.61 4.90
N ASN A 105 -3.98 -15.63 5.57
CA ASN A 105 -3.57 -14.56 6.47
C ASN A 105 -2.92 -13.36 5.73
N CYS A 106 -2.48 -13.53 4.48
CA CYS A 106 -1.80 -12.47 3.73
C CYS A 106 -2.74 -11.42 3.13
N ARG A 107 -4.04 -11.75 2.94
CA ARG A 107 -5.01 -10.84 2.33
C ARG A 107 -5.50 -9.79 3.33
N LYS A 108 -5.27 -8.50 3.05
CA LYS A 108 -5.89 -7.39 3.80
C LYS A 108 -7.43 -7.54 3.79
N PRO A 109 -8.14 -7.42 4.95
CA PRO A 109 -7.69 -6.81 6.20
C PRO A 109 -6.99 -7.75 7.20
N ASN A 110 -6.49 -8.92 6.80
CA ASN A 110 -5.62 -9.73 7.65
C ASN A 110 -4.21 -9.13 7.73
N THR A 111 -3.45 -9.51 8.76
CA THR A 111 -2.20 -8.87 9.16
C THR A 111 -0.95 -9.53 8.60
N GLY A 112 -1.04 -10.72 8.00
CA GLY A 112 0.12 -11.57 7.70
C GLY A 112 1.24 -10.89 6.91
N ASN A 113 0.92 -10.16 5.84
CA ASN A 113 1.94 -9.44 5.08
C ASN A 113 2.55 -8.26 5.84
N PHE A 114 1.79 -7.62 6.74
CA PHE A 114 2.31 -6.59 7.64
C PHE A 114 3.29 -7.20 8.66
N GLU A 115 2.93 -8.32 9.28
CA GLU A 115 3.77 -9.03 10.25
C GLU A 115 5.08 -9.49 9.62
N LEU A 116 5.03 -9.98 8.37
CA LEU A 116 6.24 -10.31 7.61
C LEU A 116 7.13 -9.09 7.41
N ALA A 117 6.58 -7.96 6.98
CA ALA A 117 7.34 -6.72 6.78
C ALA A 117 7.94 -6.19 8.09
N ILE A 118 7.15 -6.18 9.17
CA ILE A 118 7.59 -5.71 10.50
C ILE A 118 8.79 -6.53 10.98
N ASN A 119 8.70 -7.86 10.88
CA ASN A 119 9.75 -8.76 11.35
C ASN A 119 11.01 -8.70 10.46
N GLU A 120 10.83 -8.63 9.13
CA GLU A 120 11.96 -8.63 8.19
C GLU A 120 12.79 -7.34 8.27
N PHE A 121 12.14 -6.21 8.50
CA PHE A 121 12.80 -4.90 8.51
C PHE A 121 12.93 -4.25 9.88
N ASP A 122 12.59 -4.93 10.96
CA ASP A 122 12.57 -4.37 12.32
C ASP A 122 11.86 -3.00 12.36
N ILE A 123 10.60 -2.98 11.89
CA ILE A 123 9.82 -1.74 11.74
C ILE A 123 9.42 -1.19 13.10
N ASP A 124 9.65 0.11 13.29
CA ASP A 124 9.10 0.89 14.40
C ASP A 124 7.62 1.21 14.11
N THR A 125 6.71 0.36 14.57
CA THR A 125 5.28 0.50 14.27
C THR A 125 4.69 1.81 14.76
N LYS A 126 5.17 2.33 15.90
CA LYS A 126 4.67 3.60 16.48
C LYS A 126 5.06 4.84 15.66
N ASN A 127 6.15 4.76 14.92
CA ASN A 127 6.68 5.84 14.09
C ASN A 127 6.58 5.52 12.60
N SER A 128 5.69 4.59 12.22
CA SER A 128 5.45 4.16 10.86
C SER A 128 4.00 4.35 10.45
N PHE A 129 3.76 4.39 9.14
CA PHE A 129 2.47 4.67 8.54
C PHE A 129 2.09 3.59 7.53
N MET A 130 0.78 3.37 7.37
CA MET A 130 0.22 2.63 6.23
C MET A 130 -0.66 3.57 5.42
N VAL A 131 -0.28 3.83 4.19
CA VAL A 131 -1.06 4.63 3.24
C VAL A 131 -1.89 3.70 2.36
N GLY A 132 -3.20 3.89 2.39
CA GLY A 132 -4.15 3.10 1.61
C GLY A 132 -5.34 3.94 1.14
N ASP A 133 -6.05 3.44 0.13
CA ASP A 133 -7.28 4.03 -0.39
C ASP A 133 -8.53 3.27 0.08
N LYS A 134 -8.34 2.13 0.77
CA LYS A 134 -9.43 1.26 1.24
C LYS A 134 -9.37 1.03 2.75
N VAL A 135 -10.53 0.89 3.37
CA VAL A 135 -10.63 0.54 4.81
C VAL A 135 -9.89 -0.76 5.14
N THR A 136 -9.83 -1.70 4.19
CA THR A 136 -9.09 -2.95 4.35
C THR A 136 -7.58 -2.78 4.49
N ASP A 137 -7.02 -1.63 4.11
CA ASP A 137 -5.61 -1.30 4.29
C ASP A 137 -5.36 -0.77 5.70
N LEU A 138 -6.31 -0.02 6.22
CA LEU A 138 -6.21 0.75 7.47
C LEU A 138 -6.39 -0.12 8.71
N ILE A 139 -7.35 -1.05 8.68
CA ILE A 139 -7.67 -1.93 9.82
C ILE A 139 -6.46 -2.73 10.31
N PRO A 140 -5.70 -3.44 9.45
CA PRO A 140 -4.54 -4.21 9.90
C PRO A 140 -3.41 -3.32 10.42
N ALA A 141 -3.24 -2.13 9.85
CA ALA A 141 -2.23 -1.17 10.30
C ALA A 141 -2.47 -0.76 11.75
N GLU A 142 -3.69 -0.29 12.07
CA GLU A 142 -4.04 0.11 13.43
C GLU A 142 -3.92 -1.03 14.44
N LYS A 143 -4.37 -2.24 14.08
CA LYS A 143 -4.23 -3.43 14.94
C LYS A 143 -2.78 -3.71 15.35
N LEU A 144 -1.83 -3.34 14.50
CA LEU A 144 -0.40 -3.55 14.70
C LEU A 144 0.33 -2.31 15.25
N GLY A 145 -0.42 -1.26 15.59
CA GLY A 145 0.14 -0.01 16.14
C GLY A 145 0.85 0.85 15.10
N ILE A 146 0.55 0.65 13.81
CA ILE A 146 0.98 1.49 12.69
C ILE A 146 -0.10 2.52 12.45
N THR A 147 0.26 3.80 12.28
CA THR A 147 -0.73 4.85 12.03
C THR A 147 -1.32 4.70 10.62
N PRO A 148 -2.65 4.48 10.49
CA PRO A 148 -3.30 4.42 9.20
C PRO A 148 -3.41 5.80 8.56
N VAL A 149 -3.24 5.86 7.24
CA VAL A 149 -3.43 7.07 6.42
C VAL A 149 -4.34 6.73 5.25
N LEU A 150 -5.52 7.36 5.21
CA LEU A 150 -6.42 7.26 4.08
C LEU A 150 -6.11 8.39 3.09
N VAL A 151 -5.75 8.04 1.86
CA VAL A 151 -5.67 8.99 0.75
C VAL A 151 -6.98 9.01 -0.04
N LYS A 152 -7.38 10.19 -0.56
CA LYS A 152 -8.63 10.33 -1.32
C LYS A 152 -8.53 9.86 -2.77
N THR A 153 -7.32 9.52 -3.24
CA THR A 153 -7.08 8.88 -4.53
C THR A 153 -7.74 7.51 -4.61
N GLY A 154 -7.78 6.89 -5.78
CA GLY A 154 -8.37 5.58 -5.97
C GLY A 154 -9.81 5.47 -5.43
N TYR A 155 -10.03 4.55 -4.51
CA TYR A 155 -11.32 4.36 -3.82
C TYR A 155 -11.45 5.20 -2.54
N GLY A 156 -10.51 6.08 -2.22
CA GLY A 156 -10.46 6.79 -0.94
C GLY A 156 -11.72 7.57 -0.60
N LEU A 157 -12.28 8.33 -1.54
CA LEU A 157 -13.54 9.04 -1.32
C LEU A 157 -14.72 8.10 -0.98
N LYS A 158 -14.78 6.92 -1.62
CA LYS A 158 -15.80 5.91 -1.32
C LYS A 158 -15.55 5.24 0.05
N SER A 159 -14.28 5.13 0.44
CA SER A 159 -13.88 4.57 1.73
C SER A 159 -14.19 5.53 2.87
N MET A 160 -14.02 6.84 2.69
CA MET A 160 -14.40 7.87 3.67
C MET A 160 -15.85 7.73 4.12
N ALA A 161 -16.78 7.51 3.19
CA ALA A 161 -18.20 7.36 3.52
C ALA A 161 -18.51 6.11 4.40
N LYS A 162 -17.54 5.21 4.55
CA LYS A 162 -17.67 3.99 5.35
C LYS A 162 -16.93 4.08 6.69
N LEU A 163 -16.09 5.10 6.90
CA LEU A 163 -15.25 5.23 8.09
C LEU A 163 -16.05 5.31 9.39
N GLU A 164 -17.23 5.93 9.37
CA GLU A 164 -18.12 6.05 10.55
C GLU A 164 -18.46 4.70 11.21
N LYS A 165 -18.30 3.60 10.46
CA LYS A 165 -18.51 2.23 10.95
C LYS A 165 -17.30 1.63 11.67
N PHE A 166 -16.18 2.34 11.66
CA PHE A 166 -14.90 1.87 12.20
C PHE A 166 -14.32 2.96 13.10
N GLU A 167 -14.01 2.60 14.33
CA GLU A 167 -13.30 3.48 15.27
C GLU A 167 -11.79 3.43 14.97
N LEU A 168 -11.36 4.14 13.91
CA LEU A 168 -9.96 4.19 13.50
C LEU A 168 -9.36 5.56 13.84
N ASN A 169 -8.22 5.56 14.53
CA ASN A 169 -7.42 6.76 14.70
C ASN A 169 -6.49 6.93 13.49
N LEU A 170 -6.93 7.68 12.48
CA LEU A 170 -6.26 7.77 11.19
C LEU A 170 -6.01 9.22 10.76
N ILE A 171 -5.07 9.38 9.83
CA ILE A 171 -4.87 10.62 9.08
C ILE A 171 -5.66 10.51 7.77
N ILE A 172 -6.32 11.60 7.36
CA ILE A 172 -6.95 11.71 6.03
C ILE A 172 -6.17 12.76 5.25
N ALA A 173 -5.77 12.43 4.02
CA ALA A 173 -5.03 13.29 3.13
C ALA A 173 -5.60 13.23 1.70
N ASP A 174 -5.40 14.27 0.90
CA ASP A 174 -5.84 14.27 -0.49
C ASP A 174 -5.03 13.27 -1.33
N ASP A 175 -3.71 13.22 -1.11
CA ASP A 175 -2.76 12.32 -1.74
C ASP A 175 -1.52 12.12 -0.84
N ILE A 176 -0.49 11.41 -1.34
CA ILE A 176 0.76 11.17 -0.59
C ILE A 176 1.51 12.46 -0.27
N LEU A 177 1.49 13.46 -1.15
CA LEU A 177 2.17 14.73 -0.91
C LEU A 177 1.45 15.55 0.18
N ASP A 178 0.12 15.52 0.21
CA ASP A 178 -0.65 16.15 1.27
C ASP A 178 -0.43 15.45 2.62
N PHE A 179 -0.35 14.11 2.63
CA PHE A 179 0.04 13.36 3.83
C PHE A 179 1.43 13.79 4.34
N GLU A 180 2.42 13.91 3.46
CA GLU A 180 3.77 14.33 3.85
C GLU A 180 3.75 15.70 4.55
N LYS A 181 3.02 16.69 4.04
CA LYS A 181 2.87 18.01 4.64
C LYS A 181 2.30 17.96 6.07
N THR A 182 1.45 16.99 6.38
CA THR A 182 0.93 16.81 7.74
C THR A 182 2.02 16.43 8.74
N LEU A 183 3.11 15.83 8.29
CA LEU A 183 4.25 15.44 9.12
C LEU A 183 5.23 16.62 9.34
N GLU A 184 5.40 17.49 8.35
CA GLU A 184 6.24 18.70 8.49
C GLU A 184 5.65 19.66 9.53
N ASN A 185 4.33 19.82 9.55
CA ASN A 185 3.62 20.72 10.46
C ASN A 185 3.60 20.26 11.94
N LYS A 186 4.08 19.05 12.23
CA LYS A 186 4.16 18.49 13.60
C LYS A 186 5.54 18.61 14.23
N LYS A 187 6.52 19.19 13.52
CA LYS A 187 7.87 19.51 14.02
C LYS A 187 7.91 20.94 14.55
#